data_b254a64e5e3e243d33c4021f4b3607d9
#
_entry.id   b254a64e5e3e243d33c4021f4b3607d9
#
_cell.length_a   1.000
_cell.length_b   1.000
_cell.length_c   1.000
_cell.angle_alpha   90.00
_cell.angle_beta   90.00
_cell.angle_gamma   90.00
#
_symmetry.space_group_name_H-M   'P 1'
#
loop_
_entity.id
_entity.type
_entity.pdbx_description
1 polymer ?
#
loop_
_entity_poly.entity_id
_entity_poly.type
_entity_poly.pdbx_seq_one_letter_code
_entity_poly.pdbx_strand_id
1 'polypeptide(L)'
;MNRYKKILLAGTLSVMSCSLIHAQELYKNENAPVHERVADLLSRLTVEEKISLLRATSPGIPRLGIDKYYHGNEALHGVVRPGRFTVFP
;
A
#
# COMPACT_ATOMS: atom_id res chain seq x y z
N MET A 1 36.24 27.01 -21.56
CA MET A 1 35.55 25.73 -21.48
C MET A 1 34.86 25.47 -22.82
N ASN A 2 35.20 24.36 -23.45
CA ASN A 2 34.80 24.05 -24.84
C ASN A 2 33.29 23.88 -24.97
N ARG A 3 32.67 24.41 -26.01
CA ARG A 3 31.19 24.34 -26.25
C ARG A 3 30.66 22.90 -26.17
N TYR A 4 31.43 21.93 -26.57
CA TYR A 4 31.08 20.50 -26.51
C TYR A 4 30.96 19.96 -25.07
N LYS A 5 31.73 20.46 -24.11
CA LYS A 5 31.63 20.07 -22.69
C LYS A 5 30.34 20.57 -22.06
N LYS A 6 29.82 21.73 -22.48
CA LYS A 6 28.54 22.28 -22.01
C LYS A 6 27.34 21.47 -22.55
N ILE A 7 27.41 20.99 -23.78
CA ILE A 7 26.37 20.18 -24.41
C ILE A 7 26.31 18.78 -23.76
N LEU A 8 27.47 18.18 -23.48
CA LEU A 8 27.56 16.89 -22.79
C LEU A 8 27.02 16.97 -21.36
N LEU A 9 27.29 18.05 -20.64
CA LEU A 9 26.83 18.25 -19.27
C LEU A 9 25.30 18.46 -19.22
N ALA A 10 24.72 19.18 -20.19
CA ALA A 10 23.29 19.37 -20.29
C ALA A 10 22.54 18.08 -20.66
N GLY A 11 23.14 17.25 -21.52
CA GLY A 11 22.58 15.96 -21.90
C GLY A 11 22.53 14.95 -20.74
N THR A 12 23.55 14.89 -19.92
CA THR A 12 23.61 13.99 -18.76
C THR A 12 22.63 14.41 -17.65
N LEU A 13 22.41 15.72 -17.45
CA LEU A 13 21.43 16.19 -16.47
C LEU A 13 19.98 15.88 -16.91
N SER A 14 19.70 15.95 -18.21
CA SER A 14 18.36 15.64 -18.76
C SER A 14 18.00 14.16 -18.63
N VAL A 15 18.95 13.25 -18.74
CA VAL A 15 18.73 11.80 -18.58
C VAL A 15 18.49 11.42 -17.13
N MET A 16 19.14 12.10 -16.16
CA MET A 16 18.91 11.86 -14.73
C MET A 16 17.55 12.33 -14.25
N SER A 17 16.94 13.33 -14.88
CA SER A 17 15.59 13.82 -14.50
C SER A 17 14.47 12.85 -14.89
N CYS A 18 14.70 11.95 -15.84
CA CYS A 18 13.69 10.99 -16.28
C CYS A 18 13.56 9.76 -15.37
N SER A 19 14.53 9.53 -14.48
CA SER A 19 14.54 8.37 -13.58
C SER A 19 13.75 8.59 -12.29
N LEU A 20 13.19 9.78 -12.08
CA LEU A 20 12.29 10.11 -10.99
C LEU A 20 10.81 9.96 -11.37
N ILE A 21 10.50 9.30 -12.48
CA ILE A 21 9.13 8.87 -12.75
C ILE A 21 8.80 7.83 -11.69
N HIS A 22 8.11 8.30 -10.69
CA HIS A 22 7.43 7.60 -9.63
C HIS A 22 7.18 6.14 -9.97
N ALA A 23 7.78 5.24 -9.20
CA ALA A 23 7.22 3.90 -9.09
C ALA A 23 5.78 4.09 -8.63
N GLN A 24 4.85 4.11 -9.58
CA GLN A 24 3.43 4.28 -9.33
C GLN A 24 3.05 3.27 -8.25
N GLU A 25 2.38 3.73 -7.20
CA GLU A 25 1.91 2.87 -6.12
C GLU A 25 0.82 1.96 -6.67
N LEU A 26 1.24 0.87 -7.30
CA LEU A 26 0.37 -0.05 -8.03
C LEU A 26 -0.74 -0.60 -7.14
N TYR A 27 -0.45 -0.78 -5.84
CA TYR A 27 -1.44 -1.26 -4.88
C TYR A 27 -2.67 -0.33 -4.73
N LYS A 28 -2.54 0.96 -5.06
CA LYS A 28 -3.65 1.94 -5.08
C LYS A 28 -4.43 1.97 -6.38
N ASN A 29 -3.93 1.34 -7.44
CA ASN A 29 -4.61 1.33 -8.73
C ASN A 29 -5.73 0.30 -8.75
N GLU A 30 -6.98 0.75 -8.64
CA GLU A 30 -8.16 -0.12 -8.62
C GLU A 30 -8.37 -0.93 -9.91
N ASN A 31 -7.83 -0.45 -11.03
CA ASN A 31 -7.94 -1.13 -12.33
C ASN A 31 -6.86 -2.22 -12.54
N ALA A 32 -5.85 -2.28 -11.68
CA ALA A 32 -4.82 -3.31 -11.77
C ALA A 32 -5.30 -4.65 -11.17
N PRO A 33 -4.80 -5.79 -11.67
CA PRO A 33 -5.11 -7.10 -11.13
C PRO A 33 -4.77 -7.21 -9.64
N VAL A 34 -5.66 -7.83 -8.85
CA VAL A 34 -5.51 -7.91 -7.39
C VAL A 34 -4.18 -8.52 -6.98
N HIS A 35 -3.73 -9.58 -7.64
CA HIS A 35 -2.46 -10.25 -7.30
C HIS A 35 -1.23 -9.35 -7.52
N GLU A 36 -1.24 -8.48 -8.52
CA GLU A 36 -0.17 -7.51 -8.75
C GLU A 36 -0.17 -6.41 -7.69
N ARG A 37 -1.36 -5.93 -7.32
CA ARG A 37 -1.53 -4.94 -6.25
C ARG A 37 -1.05 -5.49 -4.91
N VAL A 38 -1.39 -6.73 -4.60
CA VAL A 38 -0.94 -7.42 -3.38
C VAL A 38 0.57 -7.59 -3.38
N ALA A 39 1.17 -8.03 -4.50
CA ALA A 39 2.63 -8.17 -4.60
C ALA A 39 3.36 -6.84 -4.39
N ASP A 40 2.87 -5.76 -5.00
CA ASP A 40 3.43 -4.42 -4.83
C ASP A 40 3.33 -3.96 -3.37
N LEU A 41 2.16 -4.10 -2.74
CA LEU A 41 1.97 -3.75 -1.33
C LEU A 41 2.90 -4.55 -0.42
N LEU A 42 2.97 -5.87 -0.58
CA LEU A 42 3.84 -6.74 0.22
C LEU A 42 5.32 -6.39 0.11
N SER A 43 5.76 -5.91 -1.06
CA SER A 43 7.15 -5.47 -1.26
C SER A 43 7.50 -4.20 -0.47
N ARG A 44 6.49 -3.39 -0.14
CA ARG A 44 6.65 -2.11 0.57
C ARG A 44 6.53 -2.24 2.09
N LEU A 45 5.97 -3.34 2.59
CA LEU A 45 5.75 -3.59 4.02
C LEU A 45 7.00 -4.14 4.69
N THR A 46 7.29 -3.64 5.91
CA THR A 46 8.27 -4.28 6.80
C THR A 46 7.72 -5.58 7.37
N VAL A 47 8.59 -6.40 7.97
CA VAL A 47 8.16 -7.65 8.61
C VAL A 47 7.20 -7.38 9.77
N GLU A 48 7.50 -6.37 10.59
CA GLU A 48 6.67 -5.96 11.73
C GLU A 48 5.27 -5.50 11.26
N GLU A 49 5.20 -4.74 10.18
CA GLU A 49 3.94 -4.31 9.58
C GLU A 49 3.13 -5.50 9.06
N LYS A 50 3.77 -6.45 8.38
CA LYS A 50 3.11 -7.69 7.93
C LYS A 50 2.52 -8.47 9.09
N ILE A 51 3.27 -8.62 10.18
CA ILE A 51 2.79 -9.29 11.40
C ILE A 51 1.62 -8.52 12.02
N SER A 52 1.69 -7.20 12.06
CA SER A 52 0.62 -6.38 12.64
C SER A 52 -0.71 -6.50 11.88
N LEU A 53 -0.66 -6.72 10.56
CA LEU A 53 -1.85 -6.91 9.73
C LEU A 53 -2.55 -8.26 9.94
N LEU A 54 -1.90 -9.24 10.57
CA LEU A 54 -2.49 -10.54 10.87
C LEU A 54 -3.42 -10.51 12.10
N ARG A 55 -3.50 -9.39 12.81
CA ARG A 55 -4.32 -9.24 13.99
C ARG A 55 -5.80 -9.04 13.62
N ALA A 56 -6.72 -9.48 14.49
CA ALA A 56 -8.15 -9.26 14.32
C ALA A 56 -8.51 -7.77 14.17
N THR A 57 -7.77 -6.89 14.83
CA THR A 57 -7.80 -5.44 14.63
C THR A 57 -6.49 -5.02 13.98
N SER A 58 -6.50 -4.82 12.68
CA SER A 58 -5.36 -4.28 11.94
C SER A 58 -5.17 -2.80 12.28
N PRO A 59 -3.99 -2.39 12.76
CA PRO A 59 -3.74 -0.99 13.14
C PRO A 59 -3.67 -0.03 11.94
N GLY A 60 -3.63 -0.56 10.71
CA GLY A 60 -3.34 0.21 9.51
C GLY A 60 -1.85 0.52 9.33
N ILE A 61 -1.52 1.16 8.21
CA ILE A 61 -0.15 1.56 7.85
C ILE A 61 -0.21 2.99 7.32
N PRO A 62 -0.20 4.01 8.19
CA PRO A 62 -0.40 5.41 7.79
C PRO A 62 0.57 5.91 6.70
N ARG A 63 1.84 5.47 6.74
CA ARG A 63 2.85 5.87 5.73
C ARG A 63 2.51 5.37 4.31
N LEU A 64 1.67 4.34 4.19
CA LEU A 64 1.17 3.81 2.91
C LEU A 64 -0.29 4.20 2.64
N GLY A 65 -0.90 5.02 3.49
CA GLY A 65 -2.30 5.42 3.37
C GLY A 65 -3.27 4.25 3.57
N ILE A 66 -2.91 3.27 4.39
CA ILE A 66 -3.75 2.14 4.74
C ILE A 66 -4.37 2.40 6.10
N ASP A 67 -5.69 2.49 6.13
CA ASP A 67 -6.45 2.70 7.35
C ASP A 67 -6.51 1.45 8.24
N LYS A 68 -6.83 1.66 9.51
CA LYS A 68 -7.13 0.58 10.43
C LYS A 68 -8.35 -0.20 9.94
N TYR A 69 -8.32 -1.51 10.09
CA TYR A 69 -9.40 -2.40 9.71
C TYR A 69 -9.69 -3.41 10.81
N TYR A 70 -10.97 -3.69 11.02
CA TYR A 70 -11.44 -4.70 11.96
C TYR A 70 -12.07 -5.86 11.19
N HIS A 71 -11.54 -7.07 11.37
CA HIS A 71 -11.96 -8.27 10.63
C HIS A 71 -13.32 -8.83 11.02
N GLY A 72 -13.99 -8.19 11.97
CA GLY A 72 -15.35 -8.58 12.35
C GLY A 72 -15.43 -9.43 13.62
N ASN A 73 -16.62 -9.95 13.87
CA ASN A 73 -16.95 -10.75 15.05
C ASN A 73 -16.95 -12.24 14.73
N GLU A 74 -16.70 -13.02 15.77
CA GLU A 74 -17.01 -14.43 15.73
C GLU A 74 -18.53 -14.63 15.70
N ALA A 75 -18.98 -15.57 14.88
CA ALA A 75 -20.39 -15.89 14.71
C ALA A 75 -20.65 -17.40 14.74
N LEU A 76 -19.82 -18.16 15.48
CA LEU A 76 -19.89 -19.61 15.56
C LEU A 76 -21.20 -20.06 16.21
N HIS A 77 -21.64 -19.36 17.26
CA HIS A 77 -22.89 -19.57 17.99
C HIS A 77 -23.76 -18.30 18.08
N GLY A 78 -23.69 -17.46 17.05
CA GLY A 78 -24.28 -16.13 17.05
C GLY A 78 -23.22 -15.06 17.31
N VAL A 79 -23.64 -13.79 17.39
CA VAL A 79 -22.70 -12.68 17.58
C VAL A 79 -22.24 -12.63 19.04
N VAL A 80 -20.94 -12.80 19.25
CA VAL A 80 -20.35 -12.92 20.60
C VAL A 80 -20.12 -11.58 21.27
N ARG A 81 -19.91 -10.51 20.50
CA ARG A 81 -19.57 -9.18 21.03
C ARG A 81 -20.82 -8.34 21.27
N PRO A 82 -20.86 -7.53 22.35
CA PRO A 82 -22.00 -6.67 22.62
C PRO A 82 -22.21 -5.66 21.49
N GLY A 83 -23.47 -5.43 21.12
CA GLY A 83 -23.86 -4.50 20.06
C GLY A 83 -25.35 -4.52 19.79
N ARG A 84 -25.78 -3.75 18.77
CA ARG A 84 -27.13 -3.86 18.23
C ARG A 84 -27.13 -4.84 17.07
N PHE A 85 -27.96 -5.85 17.14
CA PHE A 85 -28.08 -6.89 16.13
C PHE A 85 -29.53 -7.03 15.69
N THR A 86 -29.74 -7.48 14.46
CA THR A 86 -31.07 -7.88 13.98
C THR A 86 -31.47 -9.17 14.70
N VAL A 87 -32.58 -9.13 15.37
CA VAL A 87 -33.20 -10.31 15.98
C VAL A 87 -34.32 -10.74 15.06
N PHE A 88 -34.22 -11.95 14.54
CA PHE A 88 -35.29 -12.54 13.75
C PHE A 88 -36.30 -13.18 14.70
N PRO A 89 -37.64 -13.05 14.39
CA PRO A 89 -38.69 -13.67 15.18
C PRO A 89 -38.64 -15.18 15.08
#